data_010ff200606bb9e00d81ccd50180ffc8
#
_entry.id   010ff200606bb9e00d81ccd50180ffc8
#
_cell.length_a   1.000
_cell.length_b   1.000
_cell.length_c   1.000
_cell.angle_alpha   90.00
_cell.angle_beta   90.00
_cell.angle_gamma   90.00
#
_symmetry.space_group_name_H-M   'P 1'
#
loop_
_entity.id
_entity.type
_entity.pdbx_description
1 polymer ?
#
loop_
_entity_poly.entity_id
_entity_poly.type
_entity_poly.pdbx_seq_one_letter_code
_entity_poly.pdbx_strand_id
1 'polypeptide(L)'
;MKQTKKILAGAVTLFAAVTLAACSNAADKDIITMKGNTITVSEFYEKVKTNSQAQQVLLSMVISNVFENQYGDKVSAEEVNKEYDKKAEQLGASFNAALSSAGLTEESYKEQIRTNKLVEYAVKQAAEKELTDENYKAAYDAYTPEVTARVIKLADEAKRSFSCCTS
;
A
#
# COMPACT_ATOMS: atom_id res chain seq x y z
N MET A 1 23.42 -38.04 2.82
CA MET A 1 23.80 -36.80 3.56
C MET A 1 22.81 -35.72 3.12
N LYS A 2 21.85 -35.41 3.98
CA LYS A 2 20.77 -34.45 3.71
C LYS A 2 21.29 -33.03 3.96
N GLN A 3 21.40 -32.25 2.93
CA GLN A 3 21.63 -30.82 3.02
C GLN A 3 20.30 -30.11 3.24
N THR A 4 20.04 -29.73 4.46
CA THR A 4 18.92 -28.86 4.81
C THR A 4 19.22 -27.46 4.31
N LYS A 5 18.57 -27.06 3.22
CA LYS A 5 18.57 -25.67 2.75
C LYS A 5 17.88 -24.83 3.80
N LYS A 6 18.64 -23.99 4.48
CA LYS A 6 18.15 -22.98 5.43
C LYS A 6 17.44 -21.91 4.61
N ILE A 7 16.12 -21.91 4.65
CA ILE A 7 15.30 -20.78 4.22
C ILE A 7 15.62 -19.65 5.21
N LEU A 8 16.40 -18.68 4.77
CA LEU A 8 16.52 -17.41 5.48
C LEU A 8 15.22 -16.65 5.25
N ALA A 9 14.24 -16.93 6.10
CA ALA A 9 13.14 -16.02 6.32
C ALA A 9 13.77 -14.74 6.89
N GLY A 10 13.97 -13.74 6.05
CA GLY A 10 14.33 -12.39 6.46
C GLY A 10 13.17 -11.81 7.23
N ALA A 11 13.06 -12.16 8.50
CA ALA A 11 12.25 -11.42 9.43
C ALA A 11 12.89 -10.04 9.55
N VAL A 12 12.33 -9.06 8.86
CA VAL A 12 12.57 -7.66 9.15
C VAL A 12 11.98 -7.40 10.53
N THR A 13 12.75 -7.69 11.55
CA THR A 13 12.47 -7.24 12.90
C THR A 13 12.74 -5.74 12.91
N LEU A 14 11.71 -4.95 12.60
CA LEU A 14 11.66 -3.53 12.90
C LEU A 14 11.61 -3.38 14.43
N PHE A 15 12.74 -3.57 15.10
CA PHE A 15 12.99 -2.97 16.39
C PHE A 15 13.28 -1.49 16.14
N ALA A 16 12.24 -0.73 15.85
CA ALA A 16 12.25 0.68 16.15
C ALA A 16 12.21 0.78 17.67
N ALA A 17 13.36 0.71 18.31
CA ALA A 17 13.52 1.26 19.63
C ALA A 17 13.32 2.78 19.46
N VAL A 18 12.08 3.22 19.55
CA VAL A 18 11.75 4.62 19.73
C VAL A 18 12.23 4.96 21.14
N THR A 19 13.51 5.27 21.25
CA THR A 19 14.01 6.02 22.39
C THR A 19 13.37 7.40 22.24
N LEU A 20 12.24 7.58 22.90
CA LEU A 20 11.75 8.91 23.25
C LEU A 20 12.80 9.54 24.16
N ALA A 21 13.85 10.06 23.56
CA ALA A 21 14.69 11.06 24.18
C ALA A 21 13.74 12.24 24.39
N ALA A 22 13.18 12.32 25.58
CA ALA A 22 12.42 13.46 26.03
C ALA A 22 13.34 14.69 25.95
N CYS A 23 13.32 15.38 24.82
CA CYS A 23 13.71 16.75 24.77
C CYS A 23 12.69 17.51 25.61
N SER A 24 13.04 17.79 26.82
CA SER A 24 12.20 18.37 27.88
C SER A 24 11.56 19.74 27.55
N ASN A 25 11.77 20.26 26.34
CA ASN A 25 11.22 21.56 25.94
C ASN A 25 10.05 21.51 24.93
N ALA A 26 9.72 20.34 24.35
CA ALA A 26 8.61 20.23 23.40
C ALA A 26 7.31 19.74 24.07
N ALA A 27 7.41 18.96 25.13
CA ALA A 27 6.25 18.38 25.81
C ALA A 27 5.41 19.43 26.55
N ASP A 28 6.06 20.46 27.06
CA ASP A 28 5.43 21.57 27.80
C ASP A 28 4.97 22.72 26.90
N LYS A 29 5.11 22.57 25.58
CA LYS A 29 4.69 23.59 24.63
C LYS A 29 3.16 23.70 24.60
N ASP A 30 2.67 24.93 24.68
CA ASP A 30 1.24 25.22 24.61
C ASP A 30 0.69 24.94 23.21
N ILE A 31 -0.38 24.17 23.11
CA ILE A 31 -1.17 24.01 21.89
C ILE A 31 -2.25 25.08 21.82
N ILE A 32 -2.97 25.24 22.93
CA ILE A 32 -4.08 26.18 23.05
C ILE A 32 -3.98 26.86 24.41
N THR A 33 -3.95 28.20 24.42
CA THR A 33 -4.04 28.99 25.62
C THR A 33 -5.37 29.71 25.65
N MET A 34 -6.14 29.47 26.70
CA MET A 34 -7.44 30.10 26.98
C MET A 34 -7.37 30.86 28.30
N LYS A 35 -8.31 31.77 28.53
CA LYS A 35 -8.37 32.51 29.78
C LYS A 35 -8.59 31.53 30.95
N GLY A 36 -7.53 31.30 31.74
CA GLY A 36 -7.54 30.45 32.92
C GLY A 36 -7.23 28.98 32.69
N ASN A 37 -6.94 28.57 31.45
CA ASN A 37 -6.55 27.19 31.15
C ASN A 37 -5.64 27.11 29.92
N THR A 38 -4.70 26.17 29.92
CA THR A 38 -3.79 25.91 28.80
C THR A 38 -3.77 24.41 28.55
N ILE A 39 -3.78 24.00 27.30
CA ILE A 39 -3.60 22.60 26.88
C ILE A 39 -2.20 22.49 26.27
N THR A 40 -1.38 21.64 26.87
CA THR A 40 -0.03 21.36 26.43
C THR A 40 0.01 20.21 25.42
N VAL A 41 1.13 20.09 24.68
CA VAL A 41 1.40 18.94 23.80
C VAL A 41 1.32 17.63 24.58
N SER A 42 1.86 17.60 25.79
CA SER A 42 1.86 16.43 26.65
C SER A 42 0.43 16.00 27.04
N GLU A 43 -0.39 16.95 27.49
CA GLU A 43 -1.80 16.65 27.83
C GLU A 43 -2.60 16.17 26.64
N PHE A 44 -2.41 16.79 25.50
CA PHE A 44 -3.05 16.35 24.26
C PHE A 44 -2.60 14.94 23.87
N TYR A 45 -1.29 14.67 23.89
CA TYR A 45 -0.74 13.35 23.57
C TYR A 45 -1.31 12.25 24.50
N GLU A 46 -1.34 12.48 25.81
CA GLU A 46 -1.91 11.54 26.77
C GLU A 46 -3.38 11.20 26.46
N LYS A 47 -4.15 12.14 25.93
CA LYS A 47 -5.55 11.93 25.56
C LYS A 47 -5.72 11.17 24.25
N VAL A 48 -4.82 11.39 23.28
CA VAL A 48 -4.98 10.79 21.93
C VAL A 48 -4.22 9.48 21.76
N LYS A 49 -3.20 9.17 22.56
CA LYS A 49 -2.37 7.97 22.38
C LYS A 49 -3.14 6.65 22.44
N THR A 50 -4.28 6.61 23.11
CA THR A 50 -5.16 5.44 23.19
C THR A 50 -6.30 5.47 22.18
N ASN A 51 -6.42 6.55 21.40
CA ASN A 51 -7.45 6.70 20.38
C ASN A 51 -7.05 5.90 19.14
N SER A 52 -7.93 5.03 18.65
CA SER A 52 -7.65 4.16 17.50
C SER A 52 -7.38 4.95 16.21
N GLN A 53 -8.06 6.08 15.99
CA GLN A 53 -7.82 6.93 14.84
C GLN A 53 -6.44 7.60 14.90
N ALA A 54 -6.03 8.06 16.09
CA ALA A 54 -4.69 8.62 16.27
C ALA A 54 -3.60 7.56 16.06
N GLN A 55 -3.84 6.33 16.49
CA GLN A 55 -2.93 5.20 16.23
C GLN A 55 -2.83 4.88 14.74
N GLN A 56 -3.93 4.94 13.98
CA GLN A 56 -3.91 4.78 12.52
C GLN A 56 -3.13 5.90 11.83
N VAL A 57 -3.30 7.15 12.28
CA VAL A 57 -2.50 8.28 11.77
C VAL A 57 -1.02 8.05 12.03
N LEU A 58 -0.67 7.65 13.25
CA LEU A 58 0.72 7.34 13.61
C LEU A 58 1.30 6.22 12.74
N LEU A 59 0.54 5.14 12.53
CA LEU A 59 0.95 4.05 11.64
C LEU A 59 1.18 4.53 10.20
N SER A 60 0.27 5.36 9.69
CA SER A 60 0.40 5.96 8.36
C SER A 60 1.67 6.82 8.24
N MET A 61 1.98 7.62 9.28
CA MET A 61 3.21 8.41 9.33
C MET A 61 4.46 7.53 9.34
N VAL A 62 4.45 6.43 10.11
CA VAL A 62 5.58 5.47 10.13
C VAL A 62 5.77 4.85 8.75
N ILE A 63 4.70 4.39 8.11
CA ILE A 63 4.76 3.83 6.76
C ILE A 63 5.33 4.85 5.79
N SER A 64 4.77 6.06 5.76
CA SER A 64 5.24 7.13 4.88
C SER A 64 6.73 7.41 5.07
N ASN A 65 7.18 7.58 6.32
CA ASN A 65 8.59 7.86 6.62
C ASN A 65 9.53 6.72 6.21
N VAL A 66 9.14 5.46 6.45
CA VAL A 66 9.95 4.29 6.07
C VAL A 66 10.13 4.23 4.55
N PHE A 67 9.03 4.34 3.80
CA PHE A 67 9.08 4.25 2.34
C PHE A 67 9.74 5.49 1.72
N GLU A 68 9.53 6.67 2.28
CA GLU A 68 10.20 7.90 1.85
C GLU A 68 11.73 7.79 2.02
N ASN A 69 12.20 7.31 3.16
CA ASN A 69 13.62 7.13 3.42
C ASN A 69 14.28 6.08 2.49
N GLN A 70 13.53 5.05 2.08
CA GLN A 70 14.06 3.97 1.25
C GLN A 70 13.93 4.21 -0.25
N TYR A 71 12.86 4.88 -0.67
CA TYR A 71 12.47 4.97 -2.07
C TYR A 71 12.04 6.38 -2.51
N GLY A 72 12.27 7.40 -1.70
CA GLY A 72 11.78 8.77 -1.96
C GLY A 72 12.27 9.35 -3.29
N ASP A 73 13.44 8.93 -3.76
CA ASP A 73 14.01 9.31 -5.06
C ASP A 73 13.33 8.61 -6.26
N LYS A 74 12.48 7.60 -6.03
CA LYS A 74 11.83 6.79 -7.07
C LYS A 74 10.45 7.32 -7.51
N VAL A 75 9.91 8.29 -6.77
CA VAL A 75 8.63 8.93 -7.09
C VAL A 75 8.82 10.43 -7.14
N SER A 76 8.61 11.02 -8.29
CA SER A 76 8.74 12.47 -8.47
C SER A 76 7.49 13.21 -8.02
N ALA A 77 7.65 14.50 -7.67
CA ALA A 77 6.51 15.38 -7.38
C ALA A 77 5.58 15.52 -8.60
N GLU A 78 6.14 15.44 -9.81
CA GLU A 78 5.39 15.52 -11.05
C GLU A 78 4.44 14.33 -11.25
N GLU A 79 4.89 13.13 -10.92
CA GLU A 79 4.04 11.92 -10.93
C GLU A 79 2.91 11.98 -9.92
N VAL A 80 3.17 12.56 -8.74
CA VAL A 80 2.16 12.79 -7.71
C VAL A 80 1.11 13.78 -8.19
N ASN A 81 1.54 14.92 -8.73
CA ASN A 81 0.64 15.93 -9.27
C ASN A 81 -0.21 15.38 -10.43
N LYS A 82 0.39 14.65 -11.35
CA LYS A 82 -0.32 14.02 -12.46
C LYS A 82 -1.42 13.06 -11.99
N GLU A 83 -1.15 12.27 -10.95
CA GLU A 83 -2.17 11.35 -10.40
C GLU A 83 -3.25 12.12 -9.66
N TYR A 84 -2.90 13.20 -8.94
CA TYR A 84 -3.85 14.12 -8.32
C TYR A 84 -4.78 14.74 -9.34
N ASP A 85 -4.24 15.32 -10.41
CA ASP A 85 -4.99 15.98 -11.48
C ASP A 85 -5.94 14.99 -12.18
N LYS A 86 -5.46 13.78 -12.46
CA LYS A 86 -6.27 12.70 -13.03
C LYS A 86 -7.47 12.33 -12.13
N LYS A 87 -7.29 12.30 -10.81
CA LYS A 87 -8.38 12.05 -9.86
C LYS A 87 -9.35 13.24 -9.80
N ALA A 88 -8.82 14.46 -9.84
CA ALA A 88 -9.63 15.67 -9.90
C ALA A 88 -10.48 15.73 -11.16
N GLU A 89 -9.93 15.40 -12.32
CA GLU A 89 -10.65 15.30 -13.58
C GLU A 89 -11.75 14.22 -13.56
N GLN A 90 -11.44 13.04 -13.01
CA GLN A 90 -12.41 11.93 -12.91
C GLN A 90 -13.64 12.27 -12.07
N LEU A 91 -13.45 13.00 -10.97
CA LEU A 91 -14.53 13.38 -10.05
C LEU A 91 -15.15 14.76 -10.37
N GLY A 92 -14.45 15.57 -11.17
CA GLY A 92 -14.90 16.89 -11.58
C GLY A 92 -15.28 17.77 -10.39
N ALA A 93 -16.45 18.42 -10.48
CA ALA A 93 -16.92 19.32 -9.43
C ALA A 93 -17.09 18.68 -8.04
N SER A 94 -17.19 17.35 -7.97
CA SER A 94 -17.37 16.61 -6.71
C SER A 94 -16.05 16.37 -5.96
N PHE A 95 -14.89 16.62 -6.60
CA PHE A 95 -13.57 16.28 -6.03
C PHE A 95 -13.29 17.00 -4.70
N ASN A 96 -13.48 18.31 -4.67
CA ASN A 96 -13.24 19.11 -3.45
C ASN A 96 -14.22 18.74 -2.32
N ALA A 97 -15.45 18.41 -2.65
CA ALA A 97 -16.43 17.93 -1.68
C ALA A 97 -16.03 16.56 -1.11
N ALA A 98 -15.51 15.67 -1.96
CA ALA A 98 -15.00 14.36 -1.53
C ALA A 98 -13.80 14.50 -0.59
N LEU A 99 -12.82 15.36 -0.92
CA LEU A 99 -11.67 15.65 -0.04
C LEU A 99 -12.13 16.18 1.32
N SER A 100 -13.00 17.18 1.31
CA SER A 100 -13.53 17.79 2.55
C SER A 100 -14.31 16.77 3.40
N SER A 101 -15.10 15.90 2.77
CA SER A 101 -15.83 14.84 3.47
C SER A 101 -14.93 13.79 4.09
N ALA A 102 -13.76 13.56 3.47
CA ALA A 102 -12.74 12.68 3.99
C ALA A 102 -11.82 13.38 5.02
N GLY A 103 -12.01 14.67 5.30
CA GLY A 103 -11.15 15.45 6.19
C GLY A 103 -9.74 15.67 5.62
N LEU A 104 -9.60 15.65 4.30
CA LEU A 104 -8.33 15.78 3.61
C LEU A 104 -8.16 17.18 3.00
N THR A 105 -6.94 17.70 3.07
CA THR A 105 -6.50 18.82 2.25
C THR A 105 -5.84 18.32 0.97
N GLU A 106 -5.60 19.22 0.01
CA GLU A 106 -4.84 18.89 -1.19
C GLU A 106 -3.47 18.31 -0.84
N GLU A 107 -2.76 18.94 0.09
CA GLU A 107 -1.42 18.50 0.52
C GLU A 107 -1.47 17.10 1.13
N SER A 108 -2.38 16.87 2.09
CA SER A 108 -2.48 15.55 2.74
C SER A 108 -2.91 14.45 1.78
N TYR A 109 -3.73 14.77 0.78
CA TYR A 109 -4.09 13.82 -0.27
C TYR A 109 -2.92 13.52 -1.22
N LYS A 110 -2.13 14.54 -1.60
CA LYS A 110 -0.88 14.34 -2.37
C LYS A 110 0.15 13.52 -1.60
N GLU A 111 0.27 13.70 -0.29
CA GLU A 111 1.11 12.86 0.56
C GLU A 111 0.65 11.40 0.56
N GLN A 112 -0.65 11.14 0.61
CA GLN A 112 -1.19 9.79 0.48
C GLN A 112 -0.90 9.18 -0.90
N ILE A 113 -1.07 9.93 -1.98
CA ILE A 113 -0.73 9.48 -3.34
C ILE A 113 0.76 9.12 -3.39
N ARG A 114 1.63 9.98 -2.85
CA ARG A 114 3.08 9.73 -2.81
C ARG A 114 3.40 8.45 -2.06
N THR A 115 2.88 8.29 -0.85
CA THR A 115 3.07 7.09 -0.03
C THR A 115 2.62 5.83 -0.77
N ASN A 116 1.44 5.86 -1.40
CA ASN A 116 0.91 4.72 -2.17
C ASN A 116 1.82 4.35 -3.35
N LYS A 117 2.35 5.34 -4.08
CA LYS A 117 3.29 5.11 -5.18
C LYS A 117 4.62 4.53 -4.70
N LEU A 118 5.13 4.98 -3.56
CA LEU A 118 6.34 4.42 -2.96
C LEU A 118 6.14 2.96 -2.53
N VAL A 119 4.99 2.65 -1.93
CA VAL A 119 4.62 1.28 -1.56
C VAL A 119 4.48 0.41 -2.81
N GLU A 120 3.80 0.90 -3.85
CA GLU A 120 3.66 0.20 -5.14
C GLU A 120 5.03 -0.11 -5.75
N TYR A 121 5.93 0.87 -5.77
CA TYR A 121 7.30 0.68 -6.24
C TYR A 121 8.02 -0.41 -5.44
N ALA A 122 7.95 -0.37 -4.13
CA ALA A 122 8.60 -1.35 -3.25
C ALA A 122 8.05 -2.77 -3.46
N VAL A 123 6.72 -2.90 -3.58
CA VAL A 123 6.06 -4.18 -3.86
C VAL A 123 6.49 -4.72 -5.22
N LYS A 124 6.54 -3.86 -6.25
CA LYS A 124 7.02 -4.24 -7.58
C LYS A 124 8.46 -4.71 -7.54
N GLN A 125 9.35 -3.99 -6.85
CA GLN A 125 10.75 -4.39 -6.67
C GLN A 125 10.90 -5.71 -5.92
N ALA A 126 10.06 -5.97 -4.92
CA ALA A 126 10.03 -7.24 -4.21
C ALA A 126 9.55 -8.38 -5.13
N ALA A 127 8.47 -8.15 -5.87
CA ALA A 127 7.92 -9.11 -6.82
C ALA A 127 8.91 -9.45 -7.94
N GLU A 128 9.62 -8.45 -8.49
CA GLU A 128 10.65 -8.66 -9.52
C GLU A 128 11.78 -9.58 -9.03
N LYS A 129 12.16 -9.50 -7.75
CA LYS A 129 13.16 -10.39 -7.15
C LYS A 129 12.68 -11.84 -7.00
N GLU A 130 11.36 -12.04 -6.89
CA GLU A 130 10.73 -13.36 -6.81
C GLU A 130 10.48 -13.97 -8.20
N LEU A 131 10.64 -13.21 -9.29
CA LEU A 131 10.52 -13.68 -10.67
C LEU A 131 11.76 -14.48 -11.08
N THR A 132 11.93 -15.66 -10.48
CA THR A 132 12.92 -16.65 -10.90
C THR A 132 12.32 -17.61 -11.92
N ASP A 133 13.17 -18.28 -12.74
CA ASP A 133 12.69 -19.28 -13.70
C ASP A 133 11.92 -20.41 -12.99
N GLU A 134 12.30 -20.76 -11.77
CA GLU A 134 11.65 -21.79 -10.95
C GLU A 134 10.22 -21.34 -10.54
N ASN A 135 10.09 -20.08 -10.05
CA ASN A 135 8.81 -19.53 -9.63
C ASN A 135 7.89 -19.28 -10.82
N TYR A 136 8.45 -18.82 -11.94
CA TYR A 136 7.70 -18.63 -13.18
C TYR A 136 7.14 -19.95 -13.70
N LYS A 137 7.97 -21.02 -13.71
CA LYS A 137 7.56 -22.36 -14.11
C LYS A 137 6.45 -22.90 -13.20
N ALA A 138 6.60 -22.74 -11.87
CA ALA A 138 5.59 -23.18 -10.93
C ALA A 138 4.25 -22.45 -11.12
N ALA A 139 4.28 -21.15 -11.38
CA ALA A 139 3.08 -20.37 -11.67
C ALA A 139 2.43 -20.78 -13.00
N TYR A 140 3.24 -21.06 -14.02
CA TYR A 140 2.76 -21.53 -15.31
C TYR A 140 2.14 -22.93 -15.22
N ASP A 141 2.75 -23.86 -14.50
CA ASP A 141 2.25 -25.21 -14.29
C ASP A 141 0.93 -25.23 -13.50
N ALA A 142 0.73 -24.24 -12.61
CA ALA A 142 -0.51 -24.04 -11.85
C ALA A 142 -1.58 -23.24 -12.60
N TYR A 143 -1.22 -22.60 -13.72
CA TYR A 143 -2.15 -21.77 -14.47
C TYR A 143 -3.17 -22.63 -15.24
N THR A 144 -4.42 -22.48 -14.89
CA THR A 144 -5.56 -23.08 -15.59
C THR A 144 -6.33 -21.98 -16.30
N PRO A 145 -6.13 -21.78 -17.61
CA PRO A 145 -6.88 -20.79 -18.36
C PRO A 145 -8.36 -21.12 -18.41
N GLU A 146 -9.19 -20.10 -18.31
CA GLU A 146 -10.62 -20.25 -18.55
C GLU A 146 -10.83 -20.51 -20.05
N VAL A 147 -11.37 -21.69 -20.39
CA VAL A 147 -11.64 -22.08 -21.76
C VAL A 147 -13.13 -22.19 -22.02
N THR A 148 -13.59 -21.59 -23.10
CA THR A 148 -14.96 -21.77 -23.57
C THR A 148 -14.97 -22.91 -24.59
N ALA A 149 -15.59 -24.03 -24.23
CA ALA A 149 -15.76 -25.16 -25.14
C ALA A 149 -17.21 -25.28 -25.63
N ARG A 150 -17.37 -25.48 -26.92
CA ARG A 150 -18.66 -25.89 -27.49
C ARG A 150 -18.73 -27.41 -27.56
N VAL A 151 -19.67 -27.97 -26.84
CA VAL A 151 -19.89 -29.43 -26.88
C VAL A 151 -21.02 -29.73 -27.84
N ILE A 152 -20.71 -30.53 -28.87
CA ILE A 152 -21.71 -31.07 -29.80
C ILE A 152 -21.95 -32.51 -29.38
N LYS A 153 -23.17 -32.79 -28.92
CA LYS A 153 -23.58 -34.16 -28.55
C LYS A 153 -24.12 -34.84 -29.81
N LEU A 154 -23.34 -35.77 -30.36
CA LEU A 154 -23.76 -36.56 -31.49
C LEU A 154 -24.50 -37.83 -31.02
N ALA A 155 -25.61 -38.15 -31.67
CA ALA A 155 -26.44 -39.30 -31.31
C ALA A 155 -25.85 -40.63 -31.83
N ASP A 156 -24.90 -40.57 -32.76
CA ASP A 156 -24.34 -41.73 -33.44
C ASP A 156 -22.82 -41.77 -33.30
N GLU A 157 -22.28 -42.95 -32.97
CA GLU A 157 -20.87 -43.18 -32.72
C GLU A 157 -20.02 -43.02 -34.00
N ALA A 158 -20.58 -43.33 -35.17
CA ALA A 158 -19.92 -43.15 -36.47
C ALA A 158 -19.65 -41.69 -36.83
N LYS A 159 -20.33 -40.71 -36.20
CA LYS A 159 -20.17 -39.28 -36.41
C LYS A 159 -19.16 -38.61 -35.45
N ARG A 160 -18.67 -39.35 -34.44
CA ARG A 160 -17.71 -38.83 -33.45
C ARG A 160 -16.31 -38.60 -34.00
N SER A 161 -15.94 -39.28 -35.08
CA SER A 161 -14.60 -39.23 -35.66
C SER A 161 -14.34 -37.96 -36.50
N PHE A 162 -15.36 -37.16 -36.79
CA PHE A 162 -15.22 -35.98 -37.66
C PHE A 162 -15.09 -34.64 -36.90
N SER A 163 -15.16 -34.64 -35.60
CA SER A 163 -15.20 -33.42 -34.80
C SER A 163 -13.83 -32.90 -34.31
N CYS A 164 -12.72 -33.46 -34.75
CA CYS A 164 -11.42 -33.17 -34.17
C CYS A 164 -10.48 -32.31 -35.04
N CYS A 165 -10.96 -31.70 -36.10
CA CYS A 165 -10.12 -30.82 -36.91
C CYS A 165 -10.93 -29.64 -37.45
N THR A 166 -10.94 -28.57 -36.69
CA THR A 166 -10.82 -27.19 -37.26
C THR A 166 -10.62 -26.18 -36.13
N SER A 167 -9.48 -25.54 -36.20
CA SER A 167 -8.84 -24.42 -35.52
C SER A 167 -9.68 -23.55 -34.62
#